data_e35b0fcb50b60ec58d65fae65fbc322b
#
_entry.id   e35b0fcb50b60ec58d65fae65fbc322b
#
_cell.length_a   1.000
_cell.length_b   1.000
_cell.length_c   1.000
_cell.angle_alpha   90.00
_cell.angle_beta   90.00
_cell.angle_gamma   90.00
#
_symmetry.space_group_name_H-M   'P 1'
#
loop_
_entity.id
_entity.type
_entity.pdbx_description
1 polymer ?
#
loop_
_entity_poly.entity_id
_entity_poly.type
_entity_poly.pdbx_seq_one_letter_code
_entity_poly.pdbx_strand_id
1 'polypeptide(L)'
;MNLNQVTLAVADVSRAIAFYQRLGLQLIVQDLPDYARFVCPAGSSTFSLSRVDQVRPSQSLIYFECDDLDRQVEQLQAQGMAFSQLPTDQSWLWREAYLEDPDGNPLCLYRAGENRLNPPWRLPE
;
A
#
# COMPACT_ATOMS: atom_id res chain seq x y z
N MET A 1 10.08 18.13 8.89
CA MET A 1 9.58 16.77 9.19
C MET A 1 9.25 16.07 7.89
N ASN A 2 9.30 14.72 7.89
CA ASN A 2 9.13 13.89 6.71
C ASN A 2 8.27 12.67 7.06
N LEU A 3 7.16 12.47 6.34
CA LEU A 3 6.31 11.29 6.50
C LEU A 3 6.96 10.12 5.77
N ASN A 4 7.49 9.13 6.51
CA ASN A 4 8.22 8.02 5.91
C ASN A 4 8.00 6.67 6.62
N GLN A 5 7.10 6.62 7.59
CA GLN A 5 6.79 5.41 8.34
C GLN A 5 5.30 5.37 8.64
N VAL A 6 4.67 4.22 8.37
CA VAL A 6 3.28 3.95 8.71
C VAL A 6 3.21 2.58 9.38
N THR A 7 2.41 2.45 10.41
CA THR A 7 2.13 1.17 11.07
C THR A 7 0.64 0.86 10.96
N LEU A 8 0.31 -0.34 10.47
CA LEU A 8 -1.06 -0.86 10.45
C LEU A 8 -1.23 -1.94 11.51
N ALA A 9 -2.41 -1.96 12.13
CA ALA A 9 -2.81 -3.01 13.04
C ALA A 9 -3.32 -4.21 12.25
N VAL A 10 -2.88 -5.41 12.65
CA VAL A 10 -3.29 -6.68 12.03
C VAL A 10 -3.54 -7.72 13.11
N ALA A 11 -4.34 -8.74 12.79
CA ALA A 11 -4.61 -9.84 13.73
C ALA A 11 -3.51 -10.89 13.70
N ASP A 12 -2.94 -11.15 12.52
CA ASP A 12 -1.94 -12.21 12.29
C ASP A 12 -0.81 -11.65 11.45
N VAL A 13 0.33 -11.38 12.11
CA VAL A 13 1.49 -10.76 11.45
C VAL A 13 2.06 -11.67 10.35
N SER A 14 2.14 -12.99 10.59
CA SER A 14 2.66 -13.94 9.60
C SER A 14 1.83 -13.94 8.32
N ARG A 15 0.51 -13.93 8.43
CA ARG A 15 -0.39 -13.86 7.29
C ARG A 15 -0.23 -12.55 6.54
N ALA A 16 -0.14 -11.45 7.27
CA ALA A 16 0.03 -10.13 6.67
C ALA A 16 1.40 -10.00 5.99
N ILE A 17 2.47 -10.56 6.56
CA ILE A 17 3.79 -10.58 5.92
C ILE A 17 3.69 -11.20 4.52
N ALA A 18 3.05 -12.36 4.41
CA ALA A 18 2.92 -13.04 3.11
C ALA A 18 2.20 -12.16 2.08
N PHE A 19 1.17 -11.46 2.51
CA PHE A 19 0.43 -10.54 1.64
C PHE A 19 1.30 -9.38 1.15
N TYR A 20 1.97 -8.68 2.05
CA TYR A 20 2.76 -7.50 1.69
C TYR A 20 4.04 -7.87 0.93
N GLN A 21 4.59 -9.07 1.13
CA GLN A 21 5.67 -9.56 0.29
C GLN A 21 5.21 -9.79 -1.16
N ARG A 22 3.96 -10.24 -1.36
CA ARG A 22 3.39 -10.36 -2.72
C ARG A 22 3.24 -9.00 -3.39
N LEU A 23 2.90 -7.96 -2.63
CA LEU A 23 2.87 -6.59 -3.16
C LEU A 23 4.24 -6.11 -3.59
N GLY A 24 5.32 -6.74 -3.15
CA GLY A 24 6.68 -6.38 -3.51
C GLY A 24 7.44 -5.63 -2.44
N LEU A 25 6.90 -5.52 -1.22
CA LEU A 25 7.63 -4.88 -0.11
C LEU A 25 8.71 -5.82 0.41
N GLN A 26 9.84 -5.25 0.79
CA GLN A 26 10.98 -6.01 1.31
C GLN A 26 10.92 -6.07 2.84
N LEU A 27 10.80 -7.28 3.39
CA LEU A 27 10.81 -7.48 4.84
C LEU A 27 12.22 -7.22 5.38
N ILE A 28 12.33 -6.34 6.37
CA ILE A 28 13.62 -5.99 6.99
C ILE A 28 13.68 -6.26 8.48
N VAL A 29 12.53 -6.34 9.18
CA VAL A 29 12.47 -6.70 10.61
C VAL A 29 11.31 -7.66 10.80
N GLN A 30 11.55 -8.71 11.59
CA GLN A 30 10.52 -9.67 11.95
C GLN A 30 10.67 -10.05 13.42
N ASP A 31 9.60 -9.83 14.18
CA ASP A 31 9.53 -10.20 15.60
C ASP A 31 8.16 -10.85 15.85
N LEU A 32 8.03 -12.11 15.50
CA LEU A 32 6.77 -12.84 15.61
C LEU A 32 6.47 -13.21 17.06
N PRO A 33 5.20 -13.21 17.45
CA PRO A 33 4.00 -12.95 16.65
C PRO A 33 3.60 -11.47 16.54
N ASP A 34 4.38 -10.53 17.04
CA ASP A 34 3.93 -9.19 17.39
C ASP A 34 4.19 -8.12 16.33
N TYR A 35 5.24 -8.25 15.51
CA TYR A 35 5.70 -7.12 14.70
C TYR A 35 6.44 -7.54 13.44
N ALA A 36 6.33 -6.71 12.40
CA ALA A 36 7.16 -6.78 11.20
C ALA A 36 7.36 -5.38 10.62
N ARG A 37 8.47 -5.18 9.90
CA ARG A 37 8.73 -3.94 9.16
C ARG A 37 9.26 -4.26 7.78
N PHE A 38 8.76 -3.48 6.83
CA PHE A 38 9.19 -3.54 5.43
C PHE A 38 9.81 -2.22 5.03
N VAL A 39 10.64 -2.26 4.00
CA VAL A 39 11.04 -1.07 3.25
C VAL A 39 10.41 -1.16 1.86
N CYS A 40 9.95 -0.01 1.34
CA CYS A 40 9.47 0.11 -0.03
C CYS A 40 10.67 0.13 -0.98
N PRO A 41 10.78 -0.83 -1.94
CA PRO A 41 11.98 -0.91 -2.79
C PRO A 41 12.16 0.32 -3.68
N ALA A 42 11.06 0.95 -4.11
CA ALA A 42 11.09 2.16 -4.93
C ALA A 42 11.13 3.41 -4.05
N GLY A 43 12.11 3.49 -3.17
CA GLY A 43 12.26 4.60 -2.24
C GLY A 43 12.87 4.13 -0.93
N SER A 44 12.56 4.82 0.17
CA SER A 44 13.11 4.49 1.48
C SER A 44 12.07 4.50 2.59
N SER A 45 10.79 4.70 2.26
CA SER A 45 9.73 4.66 3.25
C SER A 45 9.60 3.27 3.85
N THR A 46 9.28 3.21 5.14
CA THR A 46 9.06 1.96 5.84
C THR A 46 7.58 1.80 6.19
N PHE A 47 7.18 0.55 6.30
CA PHE A 47 5.81 0.16 6.55
C PHE A 47 5.83 -0.99 7.55
N SER A 48 5.09 -0.87 8.64
CA SER A 48 5.13 -1.85 9.73
C SER A 48 3.76 -2.43 10.02
N LEU A 49 3.78 -3.63 10.58
CA LEU A 49 2.61 -4.36 11.05
C LEU A 49 2.77 -4.61 12.53
N SER A 50 1.73 -4.30 13.32
CA SER A 50 1.68 -4.58 14.75
C SER A 50 0.45 -5.43 15.04
N ARG A 51 0.65 -6.52 15.80
CA ARG A 51 -0.46 -7.39 16.19
C ARG A 51 -1.33 -6.71 17.23
N VAL A 52 -2.64 -6.82 17.04
CA VAL A 52 -3.65 -6.39 18.03
C VAL A 52 -4.65 -7.52 18.22
N ASP A 53 -5.24 -7.60 19.44
CA ASP A 53 -6.19 -8.68 19.77
C ASP A 53 -7.52 -8.54 19.04
N GLN A 54 -7.99 -7.30 18.87
CA GLN A 54 -9.24 -7.01 18.17
C GLN A 54 -8.95 -6.02 17.06
N VAL A 55 -8.68 -6.54 15.86
CA VAL A 55 -8.38 -5.69 14.71
C VAL A 55 -9.68 -5.11 14.13
N ARG A 56 -9.61 -3.83 13.78
CA ARG A 56 -10.63 -3.16 12.99
C ARG A 56 -9.96 -2.63 11.73
N PRO A 57 -10.59 -2.77 10.56
CA PRO A 57 -10.05 -2.19 9.34
C PRO A 57 -9.78 -0.70 9.52
N SER A 58 -8.65 -0.24 9.01
CA SER A 58 -8.30 1.17 9.05
C SER A 58 -9.29 1.98 8.21
N GLN A 59 -9.64 3.18 8.68
CA GLN A 59 -10.38 4.15 7.86
C GLN A 59 -9.42 5.01 7.03
N SER A 60 -8.12 4.97 7.37
CA SER A 60 -7.08 5.62 6.57
C SER A 60 -6.71 4.75 5.38
N LEU A 61 -6.43 5.39 4.26
CA LEU A 61 -6.06 4.73 3.02
C LEU A 61 -4.55 4.86 2.81
N ILE A 62 -3.88 3.74 2.59
CA ILE A 62 -2.44 3.71 2.34
C ILE A 62 -2.22 3.62 0.83
N TYR A 63 -1.37 4.50 0.30
CA TYR A 63 -1.09 4.60 -1.13
C TYR A 63 0.31 4.10 -1.44
N PHE A 64 0.40 3.23 -2.45
CA PHE A 64 1.67 2.76 -3.00
C PHE A 64 1.73 3.16 -4.46
N GLU A 65 2.67 4.01 -4.83
CA GLU A 65 2.83 4.42 -6.23
C GLU A 65 3.59 3.36 -7.01
N CYS A 66 3.08 3.04 -8.21
CA CYS A 66 3.66 2.06 -9.12
C CYS A 66 3.99 2.75 -10.44
N ASP A 67 5.20 2.56 -10.95
CA ASP A 67 5.60 3.15 -12.23
C ASP A 67 4.78 2.61 -13.39
N ASP A 68 4.48 1.31 -13.37
CA ASP A 68 3.63 0.65 -14.36
C ASP A 68 2.47 -0.03 -13.63
N LEU A 69 1.47 0.78 -13.27
CA LEU A 69 0.35 0.33 -12.46
C LEU A 69 -0.41 -0.83 -13.09
N ASP A 70 -0.75 -0.73 -14.37
CA ASP A 70 -1.57 -1.74 -15.05
C ASP A 70 -0.87 -3.09 -15.04
N ARG A 71 0.42 -3.11 -15.34
CA ARG A 71 1.21 -4.34 -15.34
C ARG A 71 1.34 -4.91 -13.93
N GLN A 72 1.57 -4.06 -12.94
CA GLN A 72 1.67 -4.48 -11.55
C GLN A 72 0.37 -5.15 -11.10
N VAL A 73 -0.76 -4.56 -11.43
CA VAL A 73 -2.07 -5.12 -11.07
C VAL A 73 -2.31 -6.46 -11.77
N GLU A 74 -1.98 -6.56 -13.06
CA GLU A 74 -2.09 -7.82 -13.80
C GLU A 74 -1.28 -8.95 -13.16
N GLN A 75 -0.04 -8.64 -12.76
CA GLN A 75 0.84 -9.62 -12.10
C GLN A 75 0.26 -10.06 -10.76
N LEU A 76 -0.29 -9.13 -9.97
CA LEU A 76 -0.89 -9.44 -8.68
C LEU A 76 -2.17 -10.27 -8.84
N GLN A 77 -3.00 -9.95 -9.83
CA GLN A 77 -4.18 -10.75 -10.14
C GLN A 77 -3.79 -12.18 -10.56
N ALA A 78 -2.71 -12.33 -11.32
CA ALA A 78 -2.21 -13.65 -11.71
C ALA A 78 -1.75 -14.48 -10.50
N GLN A 79 -1.39 -13.82 -9.40
CA GLN A 79 -1.05 -14.45 -8.13
C GLN A 79 -2.28 -14.71 -7.24
N GLY A 80 -3.46 -14.40 -7.73
CA GLY A 80 -4.72 -14.61 -7.00
C GLY A 80 -5.16 -13.46 -6.12
N MET A 81 -4.54 -12.29 -6.21
CA MET A 81 -4.97 -11.13 -5.43
C MET A 81 -6.21 -10.49 -6.07
N ALA A 82 -7.21 -10.22 -5.23
CA ALA A 82 -8.48 -9.63 -5.67
C ALA A 82 -8.46 -8.12 -5.48
N PHE A 83 -8.96 -7.39 -6.49
CA PHE A 83 -9.10 -5.94 -6.45
C PHE A 83 -10.58 -5.56 -6.41
N SER A 84 -10.94 -4.60 -5.56
CA SER A 84 -12.29 -4.03 -5.54
C SER A 84 -12.49 -3.03 -6.68
N GLN A 85 -11.40 -2.43 -7.17
CA GLN A 85 -11.40 -1.58 -8.35
C GLN A 85 -10.12 -1.81 -9.14
N LEU A 86 -10.25 -2.11 -10.43
CA LEU A 86 -9.12 -2.21 -11.35
C LEU A 86 -8.63 -0.81 -11.73
N PRO A 87 -7.41 -0.68 -12.32
CA PRO A 87 -6.86 0.63 -12.64
C PRO A 87 -7.83 1.50 -13.41
N THR A 88 -8.12 2.67 -12.88
CA THR A 88 -9.09 3.61 -13.42
C THR A 88 -8.54 5.03 -13.29
N ASP A 89 -8.65 5.80 -14.36
CA ASP A 89 -8.28 7.22 -14.35
C ASP A 89 -9.31 8.02 -13.56
N GLN A 90 -8.83 8.83 -12.64
CA GLN A 90 -9.67 9.70 -11.81
C GLN A 90 -9.63 11.14 -12.33
N SER A 91 -10.67 11.91 -11.97
CA SER A 91 -10.77 13.30 -12.40
C SER A 91 -9.62 14.17 -11.85
N TRP A 92 -8.96 13.75 -10.79
CA TRP A 92 -7.79 14.44 -10.22
C TRP A 92 -6.47 14.02 -10.85
N LEU A 93 -6.51 13.38 -12.01
CA LEU A 93 -5.38 13.00 -12.86
C LEU A 93 -4.47 11.92 -12.25
N TRP A 94 -4.97 11.16 -11.31
CA TRP A 94 -4.33 9.95 -10.80
C TRP A 94 -5.03 8.74 -11.39
N ARG A 95 -4.26 7.68 -11.66
CA ARG A 95 -4.81 6.38 -12.01
C ARG A 95 -4.72 5.49 -10.79
N GLU A 96 -5.83 4.85 -10.40
CA GLU A 96 -5.94 4.17 -9.10
C GLU A 96 -6.54 2.78 -9.24
N ALA A 97 -6.04 1.86 -8.42
CA ALA A 97 -6.62 0.54 -8.21
C ALA A 97 -6.73 0.30 -6.70
N TYR A 98 -7.77 -0.38 -6.26
CA TYR A 98 -8.06 -0.59 -4.85
C TYR A 98 -8.12 -2.06 -4.50
N LEU A 99 -7.55 -2.42 -3.36
CA LEU A 99 -7.64 -3.75 -2.77
C LEU A 99 -7.61 -3.61 -1.24
N GLU A 100 -7.82 -4.74 -0.57
CA GLU A 100 -7.74 -4.80 0.89
C GLU A 100 -6.68 -5.83 1.30
N ASP A 101 -6.03 -5.59 2.44
CA ASP A 101 -5.18 -6.59 3.04
C ASP A 101 -6.03 -7.67 3.75
N PRO A 102 -5.42 -8.74 4.31
CA PRO A 102 -6.19 -9.81 4.96
C PRO A 102 -7.08 -9.36 6.12
N ASP A 103 -6.80 -8.22 6.74
CA ASP A 103 -7.60 -7.67 7.84
C ASP A 103 -8.61 -6.64 7.37
N GLY A 104 -8.74 -6.43 6.06
CA GLY A 104 -9.67 -5.46 5.50
C GLY A 104 -9.14 -4.04 5.45
N ASN A 105 -7.85 -3.82 5.73
CA ASN A 105 -7.27 -2.50 5.61
C ASN A 105 -7.25 -2.07 4.14
N PRO A 106 -7.83 -0.90 3.79
CA PRO A 106 -7.89 -0.48 2.39
C PRO A 106 -6.55 0.03 1.91
N LEU A 107 -6.19 -0.38 0.70
CA LEU A 107 -4.95 0.01 0.04
C LEU A 107 -5.27 0.55 -1.35
N CYS A 108 -4.48 1.51 -1.80
CA CYS A 108 -4.54 2.05 -3.15
C CYS A 108 -3.19 1.89 -3.82
N LEU A 109 -3.17 1.17 -4.93
CA LEU A 109 -2.02 1.19 -5.84
C LEU A 109 -2.33 2.25 -6.88
N TYR A 110 -1.38 3.15 -7.15
CA TYR A 110 -1.69 4.29 -8.00
C TYR A 110 -0.49 4.75 -8.82
N ARG A 111 -0.80 5.60 -9.80
CA ARG A 111 0.19 6.31 -10.59
C ARG A 111 -0.28 7.75 -10.75
N ALA A 112 0.49 8.68 -10.23
CA ALA A 112 0.22 10.11 -10.33
C ALA A 112 1.31 10.85 -11.12
N GLY A 113 2.56 10.40 -10.99
CA GLY A 113 3.69 11.09 -11.60
C GLY A 113 3.76 12.53 -11.14
N GLU A 114 3.87 13.46 -12.08
CA GLU A 114 3.92 14.90 -11.79
C GLU A 114 2.68 15.41 -11.06
N ASN A 115 1.54 14.78 -11.30
CA ASN A 115 0.27 15.25 -10.75
C ASN A 115 0.12 15.05 -9.25
N ARG A 116 1.08 14.40 -8.60
CA ARG A 116 1.09 14.32 -7.14
C ARG A 116 1.56 15.65 -6.52
N LEU A 117 2.66 16.20 -7.00
CA LEU A 117 3.25 17.43 -6.46
C LEU A 117 2.87 18.67 -7.27
N ASN A 118 2.69 18.53 -8.58
CA ASN A 118 2.47 19.64 -9.50
C ASN A 118 1.23 19.45 -10.37
N PRO A 119 0.05 19.22 -9.77
CA PRO A 119 -1.18 19.17 -10.58
C PRO A 119 -1.47 20.55 -11.17
N PRO A 120 -2.31 20.64 -12.23
CA PRO A 120 -2.65 21.93 -12.81
C PRO A 120 -3.26 22.93 -11.82
N TRP A 121 -3.89 22.43 -10.76
CA TRP A 121 -4.52 23.26 -9.71
C TRP A 121 -3.65 23.45 -8.47
N ARG A 122 -2.35 23.16 -8.56
CA ARG A 122 -1.45 23.40 -7.43
C ARG A 122 -1.52 24.89 -7.02
N LEU A 123 -1.58 25.12 -5.71
CA LEU A 123 -1.58 26.48 -5.18
C LEU A 123 -0.26 27.19 -5.50
N PRO A 124 -0.28 28.49 -5.81
CA PRO A 124 0.96 29.24 -5.99
C PRO A 124 1.71 29.34 -4.67
N GLU A 125 3.03 29.44 -4.76
CA GLU A 125 3.91 29.59 -3.59
C GLU A 125 3.89 31.01 -3.03
#